data_bfe86dbbccc13d75dea42ffc717ba522
#
_entry.id   bfe86dbbccc13d75dea42ffc717ba522
#
_cell.length_a   1.000
_cell.length_b   1.000
_cell.length_c   1.000
_cell.angle_alpha   90.00
_cell.angle_beta   90.00
_cell.angle_gamma   90.00
#
_symmetry.space_group_name_H-M   'P 1'
#
loop_
_entity.id
_entity.type
_entity.pdbx_description
1 polymer ?
#
loop_
_entity_poly.entity_id
_entity_poly.type
_entity_poly.pdbx_seq_one_letter_code
_entity_poly.pdbx_strand_id
1 'polypeptide(L)'
;LTTAYGRGDGFFLRIWRCWSRCVIWRPSKSLFYELTTNMEHQSTLWHATPFGMVFLSRILEKALADSGQNPAAHFLAEELLDFFACILQCFHDGDEMEHAEALPLFSDLLKEEYLWSEEYDEEEDEMRYEEDEVFPDDLFYSFYYYSWQAVKAYQDVLEQVPAEFAQPAAAVRELL
;
A
#
# COMPACT_ATOMS: atom_id res chain seq x y z
N LEU A 1 -15.36 10.84 -8.67
CA LEU A 1 -14.09 10.98 -7.93
C LEU A 1 -14.29 11.41 -6.47
N THR A 2 -15.48 11.79 -6.06
CA THR A 2 -15.81 12.48 -4.81
C THR A 2 -16.09 11.55 -3.59
N THR A 3 -15.73 10.26 -3.60
CA THR A 3 -16.20 9.35 -2.54
C THR A 3 -15.09 8.59 -1.79
N ALA A 4 -13.83 8.80 -2.11
CA ALA A 4 -12.77 7.94 -1.58
C ALA A 4 -12.21 8.35 -0.20
N TYR A 5 -12.16 9.61 0.15
CA TYR A 5 -11.40 10.10 1.31
C TYR A 5 -12.13 10.12 2.66
N GLY A 6 -13.45 10.20 2.69
CA GLY A 6 -14.23 10.28 3.94
C GLY A 6 -14.49 8.95 4.67
N ARG A 7 -13.89 7.81 4.25
CA ARG A 7 -14.20 6.47 4.80
C ARG A 7 -13.00 5.59 5.11
N GLY A 8 -11.78 6.13 5.11
CA GLY A 8 -10.55 5.33 5.29
C GLY A 8 -10.54 4.47 6.56
N ASP A 9 -10.89 5.04 7.69
CA ASP A 9 -10.81 4.35 9.00
C ASP A 9 -11.84 3.20 9.12
N GLY A 10 -13.02 3.39 8.55
CA GLY A 10 -14.05 2.36 8.56
C GLY A 10 -13.76 1.18 7.63
N PHE A 11 -13.02 1.41 6.54
CA PHE A 11 -12.73 0.41 5.54
C PHE A 11 -11.64 -0.57 6.01
N PHE A 12 -10.51 -0.07 6.53
CA PHE A 12 -9.45 -0.91 7.11
C PHE A 12 -9.95 -1.70 8.34
N LEU A 13 -10.76 -1.08 9.20
CA LEU A 13 -11.40 -1.77 10.34
C LEU A 13 -12.40 -2.84 9.89
N ARG A 14 -13.09 -2.66 8.76
CA ARG A 14 -14.01 -3.67 8.21
C ARG A 14 -13.25 -4.85 7.62
N ILE A 15 -12.15 -4.63 6.90
CA ILE A 15 -11.27 -5.70 6.41
C ILE A 15 -10.71 -6.47 7.60
N TRP A 16 -10.17 -5.79 8.61
CA TRP A 16 -9.66 -6.40 9.84
C TRP A 16 -10.74 -7.23 10.57
N ARG A 17 -11.95 -6.68 10.77
CA ARG A 17 -13.04 -7.37 11.45
C ARG A 17 -13.63 -8.53 10.63
N CYS A 18 -13.67 -8.42 9.32
CA CYS A 18 -14.06 -9.54 8.46
C CYS A 18 -13.03 -10.66 8.56
N TRP A 19 -11.76 -10.33 8.55
CA TRP A 19 -10.69 -11.30 8.54
C TRP A 19 -10.55 -12.08 9.85
N SER A 20 -10.77 -11.43 11.01
CA SER A 20 -10.75 -12.07 12.33
C SER A 20 -11.98 -12.94 12.63
N ARG A 21 -13.04 -12.87 11.82
CA ARG A 21 -14.31 -13.60 12.04
C ARG A 21 -14.66 -14.60 10.94
N CYS A 22 -13.87 -14.73 9.89
CA CYS A 22 -14.31 -15.44 8.70
C CYS A 22 -13.98 -16.93 8.68
N VAL A 23 -15.02 -17.70 8.84
CA VAL A 23 -15.13 -19.11 8.42
C VAL A 23 -15.60 -19.21 6.95
N ILE A 24 -16.07 -18.14 6.33
CA ILE A 24 -16.57 -18.14 4.93
C ILE A 24 -16.19 -16.79 4.28
N TRP A 25 -14.94 -16.64 3.88
CA TRP A 25 -14.55 -15.48 3.10
C TRP A 25 -14.15 -15.92 1.68
N ARG A 26 -14.92 -15.47 0.70
CA ARG A 26 -14.43 -15.35 -0.68
C ARG A 26 -13.95 -13.90 -0.83
N PRO A 27 -12.65 -13.63 -0.92
CA PRO A 27 -12.21 -12.32 -1.35
C PRO A 27 -12.80 -12.13 -2.75
N SER A 28 -13.69 -11.18 -2.90
CA SER A 28 -14.10 -10.83 -4.26
C SER A 28 -12.90 -10.11 -4.87
N LYS A 29 -12.50 -10.53 -6.08
CA LYS A 29 -11.50 -9.78 -6.90
C LYS A 29 -11.81 -8.28 -6.93
N SER A 30 -13.09 -7.92 -6.89
CA SER A 30 -13.58 -6.56 -6.82
C SER A 30 -13.12 -5.80 -5.57
N LEU A 31 -13.15 -6.43 -4.38
CA LEU A 31 -12.71 -5.76 -3.14
C LEU A 31 -11.20 -5.55 -3.12
N PHE A 32 -10.43 -6.52 -3.59
CA PHE A 32 -8.99 -6.40 -3.70
C PHE A 32 -8.60 -5.30 -4.72
N TYR A 33 -9.25 -5.31 -5.88
CA TYR A 33 -9.06 -4.28 -6.90
C TYR A 33 -9.42 -2.88 -6.37
N GLU A 34 -10.55 -2.72 -5.66
CA GLU A 34 -10.93 -1.45 -5.04
C GLU A 34 -9.88 -0.98 -4.02
N LEU A 35 -9.34 -1.89 -3.20
CA LEU A 35 -8.28 -1.57 -2.25
C LEU A 35 -7.00 -1.10 -2.96
N THR A 36 -6.51 -1.88 -3.92
CA THR A 36 -5.24 -1.59 -4.60
C THR A 36 -5.31 -0.32 -5.44
N THR A 37 -6.44 -0.06 -6.12
CA THR A 37 -6.65 1.18 -6.89
C THR A 37 -6.69 2.44 -6.01
N ASN A 38 -7.07 2.30 -4.71
CA ASN A 38 -6.99 3.41 -3.76
C ASN A 38 -5.61 3.59 -3.12
N MET A 39 -4.67 2.70 -3.41
CA MET A 39 -3.29 2.80 -2.91
C MET A 39 -2.29 3.13 -4.01
N GLU A 40 -2.56 2.67 -5.23
CA GLU A 40 -1.75 2.90 -6.42
C GLU A 40 -2.65 3.14 -7.62
N HIS A 41 -2.33 4.15 -8.42
CA HIS A 41 -3.00 4.42 -9.69
C HIS A 41 -2.03 5.08 -10.67
N GLN A 42 -1.77 4.42 -11.80
CA GLN A 42 -0.89 4.93 -12.87
C GLN A 42 0.52 5.31 -12.34
N SER A 43 1.12 4.42 -11.56
CA SER A 43 2.41 4.61 -10.88
C SER A 43 2.44 5.71 -9.82
N THR A 44 1.29 6.29 -9.47
CA THR A 44 1.18 7.26 -8.37
C THR A 44 0.78 6.56 -7.09
N LEU A 45 1.57 6.77 -6.03
CA LEU A 45 1.25 6.29 -4.69
C LEU A 45 0.59 7.39 -3.86
N TRP A 46 -0.39 7.02 -3.07
CA TRP A 46 -1.15 7.93 -2.23
C TRP A 46 -0.62 7.98 -0.80
N HIS A 47 -0.96 9.05 -0.08
CA HIS A 47 -0.57 9.24 1.33
C HIS A 47 -0.92 8.02 2.22
N ALA A 48 -2.03 7.34 1.94
CA ALA A 48 -2.44 6.14 2.68
C ALA A 48 -1.61 4.88 2.35
N THR A 49 -0.88 4.87 1.23
CA THR A 49 -0.18 3.68 0.72
C THR A 49 0.84 3.13 1.70
N PRO A 50 1.81 3.90 2.24
CA PRO A 50 2.80 3.36 3.16
C PRO A 50 2.17 2.75 4.42
N PHE A 51 1.09 3.31 4.92
CA PHE A 51 0.36 2.75 6.06
C PHE A 51 -0.35 1.44 5.67
N GLY A 52 -0.99 1.42 4.49
CA GLY A 52 -1.62 0.23 3.94
C GLY A 52 -0.63 -0.91 3.75
N MET A 53 0.57 -0.63 3.24
CA MET A 53 1.62 -1.63 3.02
C MET A 53 2.07 -2.32 4.32
N VAL A 54 2.14 -1.62 5.45
CA VAL A 54 2.43 -2.23 6.76
C VAL A 54 1.38 -3.28 7.14
N PHE A 55 0.10 -3.02 6.87
CA PHE A 55 -0.97 -4.00 7.14
C PHE A 55 -0.99 -5.13 6.13
N LEU A 56 -0.81 -4.83 4.84
CA LEU A 56 -0.81 -5.84 3.79
C LEU A 56 0.36 -6.82 3.91
N SER A 57 1.53 -6.36 4.39
CA SER A 57 2.67 -7.23 4.67
C SER A 57 2.36 -8.28 5.75
N ARG A 58 1.65 -7.90 6.81
CA ARG A 58 1.18 -8.84 7.84
C ARG A 58 0.11 -9.80 7.31
N ILE A 59 -0.75 -9.32 6.40
CA ILE A 59 -1.76 -10.15 5.75
C ILE A 59 -1.09 -11.15 4.81
N LEU A 60 -0.05 -10.75 4.07
CA LEU A 60 0.73 -11.64 3.21
C LEU A 60 1.37 -12.77 4.01
N GLU A 61 2.07 -12.47 5.11
CA GLU A 61 2.68 -13.48 5.98
C GLU A 61 1.66 -14.54 6.40
N LYS A 62 0.48 -14.10 6.84
CA LYS A 62 -0.57 -15.02 7.25
C LYS A 62 -1.21 -15.78 6.08
N ALA A 63 -1.41 -15.12 4.94
CA ALA A 63 -1.95 -15.76 3.75
C ALA A 63 -1.02 -16.86 3.25
N LEU A 64 0.29 -16.62 3.26
CA LEU A 64 1.31 -17.62 2.93
C LEU A 64 1.27 -18.82 3.88
N ALA A 65 1.13 -18.58 5.19
CA ALA A 65 1.06 -19.64 6.19
C ALA A 65 -0.19 -20.51 6.04
N ASP A 66 -1.31 -19.93 5.64
CA ASP A 66 -2.61 -20.64 5.51
C ASP A 66 -2.86 -21.18 4.08
N SER A 67 -2.03 -20.83 3.09
CA SER A 67 -2.25 -21.08 1.65
C SER A 67 -2.44 -22.55 1.30
N GLY A 68 -1.69 -23.45 1.92
CA GLY A 68 -1.76 -24.89 1.63
C GLY A 68 -3.07 -25.55 2.02
N GLN A 69 -3.90 -24.92 2.86
CA GLN A 69 -5.16 -25.47 3.35
C GLN A 69 -6.37 -24.59 3.01
N ASN A 70 -6.14 -23.34 2.60
CA ASN A 70 -7.18 -22.37 2.34
C ASN A 70 -7.02 -21.74 0.94
N PRO A 71 -7.86 -22.10 -0.05
CA PRO A 71 -7.78 -21.54 -1.40
C PRO A 71 -7.94 -20.02 -1.46
N ALA A 72 -8.64 -19.42 -0.49
CA ALA A 72 -8.77 -17.96 -0.42
C ALA A 72 -7.48 -17.29 0.07
N ALA A 73 -6.76 -17.94 0.99
CA ALA A 73 -5.44 -17.48 1.43
C ALA A 73 -4.41 -17.65 0.32
N HIS A 74 -4.47 -18.74 -0.44
CA HIS A 74 -3.61 -18.96 -1.61
C HIS A 74 -3.80 -17.84 -2.64
N PHE A 75 -5.04 -17.59 -3.07
CA PHE A 75 -5.38 -16.51 -3.99
C PHE A 75 -4.89 -15.13 -3.47
N LEU A 76 -5.13 -14.85 -2.18
CA LEU A 76 -4.73 -13.58 -1.59
C LEU A 76 -3.21 -13.41 -1.55
N ALA A 77 -2.46 -14.48 -1.31
CA ALA A 77 -1.00 -14.45 -1.32
C ALA A 77 -0.45 -14.14 -2.73
N GLU A 78 -1.03 -14.72 -3.78
CA GLU A 78 -0.66 -14.41 -5.17
C GLU A 78 -0.92 -12.93 -5.49
N GLU A 79 -2.14 -12.45 -5.27
CA GLU A 79 -2.53 -11.07 -5.58
C GLU A 79 -1.70 -10.04 -4.77
N LEU A 80 -1.34 -10.36 -3.52
CA LEU A 80 -0.51 -9.47 -2.71
C LEU A 80 0.95 -9.45 -3.19
N LEU A 81 1.51 -10.57 -3.61
CA LEU A 81 2.87 -10.61 -4.17
C LEU A 81 2.96 -9.81 -5.46
N ASP A 82 1.97 -9.94 -6.35
CA ASP A 82 1.90 -9.16 -7.59
C ASP A 82 1.74 -7.66 -7.29
N PHE A 83 0.91 -7.31 -6.32
CA PHE A 83 0.74 -5.91 -5.90
C PHE A 83 2.00 -5.33 -5.26
N PHE A 84 2.74 -6.12 -4.46
CA PHE A 84 4.01 -5.68 -3.87
C PHE A 84 5.06 -5.41 -4.94
N ALA A 85 5.14 -6.26 -5.97
CA ALA A 85 6.02 -6.00 -7.11
C ALA A 85 5.64 -4.69 -7.83
N CYS A 86 4.33 -4.43 -8.02
CA CYS A 86 3.84 -3.17 -8.59
C CYS A 86 4.27 -1.95 -7.75
N ILE A 87 4.08 -1.97 -6.43
CA ILE A 87 4.48 -0.88 -5.52
C ILE A 87 5.99 -0.63 -5.56
N LEU A 88 6.80 -1.70 -5.58
CA LEU A 88 8.24 -1.57 -5.67
C LEU A 88 8.68 -1.03 -7.04
N GLN A 89 8.00 -1.42 -8.12
CA GLN A 89 8.25 -0.86 -9.44
C GLN A 89 7.96 0.65 -9.47
N CYS A 90 6.86 1.10 -8.86
CA CYS A 90 6.57 2.53 -8.72
C CYS A 90 7.71 3.28 -8.01
N PHE A 91 8.32 2.70 -6.99
CA PHE A 91 9.47 3.29 -6.30
C PHE A 91 10.69 3.43 -7.21
N HIS A 92 10.96 2.43 -8.06
CA HIS A 92 12.07 2.48 -9.01
C HIS A 92 11.82 3.39 -10.21
N ASP A 93 10.55 3.54 -10.62
CA ASP A 93 10.17 4.41 -11.73
C ASP A 93 10.08 5.90 -11.31
N GLY A 94 10.25 6.19 -10.02
CA GLY A 94 10.16 7.54 -9.45
C GLY A 94 11.36 8.45 -9.75
N ASP A 95 12.04 8.28 -10.90
CA ASP A 95 13.19 9.08 -11.34
C ASP A 95 12.92 10.60 -11.40
N GLU A 96 11.66 11.01 -11.49
CA GLU A 96 11.27 12.43 -11.51
C GLU A 96 11.51 13.15 -10.17
N MET A 97 11.77 12.38 -9.08
CA MET A 97 12.01 12.90 -7.73
C MET A 97 13.47 12.76 -7.29
N GLU A 98 14.43 12.79 -8.22
CA GLU A 98 15.87 12.58 -7.94
C GLU A 98 16.46 13.54 -6.89
N HIS A 99 15.82 14.69 -6.66
CA HIS A 99 16.28 15.73 -5.72
C HIS A 99 15.52 15.71 -4.40
N ALA A 100 14.51 14.86 -4.26
CA ALA A 100 13.72 14.72 -3.03
C ALA A 100 14.36 13.73 -2.05
N GLU A 101 14.25 14.00 -0.77
CA GLU A 101 14.69 13.12 0.31
C GLU A 101 13.49 12.68 1.16
N ALA A 102 13.49 11.42 1.60
CA ALA A 102 12.43 10.95 2.47
C ALA A 102 12.39 11.74 3.80
N LEU A 103 11.20 12.04 4.29
CA LEU A 103 11.01 12.62 5.61
C LEU A 103 11.75 11.78 6.67
N PRO A 104 12.31 12.39 7.71
CA PRO A 104 13.18 11.69 8.68
C PRO A 104 12.51 10.52 9.41
N LEU A 105 11.21 10.61 9.65
CA LEU A 105 10.46 9.60 10.39
C LEU A 105 9.17 9.23 9.64
N PHE A 106 8.81 7.96 9.66
CA PHE A 106 7.53 7.47 9.14
C PHE A 106 6.32 8.21 9.75
N SER A 107 6.41 8.58 11.03
CA SER A 107 5.38 9.35 11.73
C SER A 107 5.24 10.79 11.22
N ASP A 108 6.24 11.32 10.52
CA ASP A 108 6.18 12.67 9.97
C ASP A 108 5.12 12.79 8.87
N LEU A 109 4.77 11.68 8.23
CA LEU A 109 3.64 11.61 7.31
C LEU A 109 2.30 11.99 7.95
N LEU A 110 2.20 11.93 9.27
CA LEU A 110 0.98 12.27 10.04
C LEU A 110 1.01 13.67 10.64
N LYS A 111 1.98 14.53 10.25
CA LYS A 111 1.97 15.92 10.67
C LYS A 111 0.71 16.63 10.14
N GLU A 112 0.12 17.46 10.97
CA GLU A 112 -1.15 18.15 10.67
C GLU A 112 -1.08 18.97 9.38
N GLU A 113 0.08 19.53 9.07
CA GLU A 113 0.35 20.29 7.85
C GLU A 113 0.25 19.46 6.55
N TYR A 114 0.36 18.11 6.65
CA TYR A 114 0.28 17.18 5.53
C TYR A 114 -1.06 16.43 5.46
N LEU A 115 -1.91 16.59 6.47
CA LEU A 115 -3.21 15.93 6.49
C LEU A 115 -4.25 16.75 5.74
N TRP A 116 -5.19 16.03 5.14
CA TRP A 116 -6.34 16.64 4.52
C TRP A 116 -7.31 17.15 5.57
N SER A 117 -7.99 18.26 5.25
CA SER A 117 -9.10 18.77 6.06
C SER A 117 -10.20 17.70 6.20
N GLU A 118 -10.87 17.65 7.36
CA GLU A 118 -12.04 16.78 7.55
C GLU A 118 -13.21 17.17 6.64
N GLU A 119 -13.29 18.44 6.27
CA GLU A 119 -14.25 18.97 5.29
C GLU A 119 -13.55 19.08 3.94
N TYR A 120 -14.07 18.34 2.94
CA TYR A 120 -13.56 18.41 1.58
C TYR A 120 -13.94 19.76 0.95
N ASP A 121 -12.95 20.51 0.51
CA ASP A 121 -13.07 21.71 -0.27
C ASP A 121 -12.32 21.54 -1.60
N GLU A 122 -13.05 21.66 -2.72
CA GLU A 122 -12.50 21.40 -4.06
C GLU A 122 -11.45 22.46 -4.45
N GLU A 123 -11.64 23.73 -4.04
CA GLU A 123 -10.68 24.79 -4.33
C GLU A 123 -9.38 24.62 -3.53
N GLU A 124 -9.48 24.23 -2.25
CA GLU A 124 -8.30 23.91 -1.44
C GLU A 124 -7.57 22.68 -1.96
N ASP A 125 -8.30 21.70 -2.49
CA ASP A 125 -7.73 20.48 -3.05
C ASP A 125 -6.92 20.77 -4.33
N GLU A 126 -7.49 21.54 -5.26
CA GLU A 126 -6.79 21.97 -6.48
C GLU A 126 -5.53 22.79 -6.16
N MET A 127 -5.62 23.73 -5.24
CA MET A 127 -4.49 24.59 -4.84
C MET A 127 -3.31 23.79 -4.26
N ARG A 128 -3.58 22.71 -3.53
CA ARG A 128 -2.54 21.86 -2.94
C ARG A 128 -1.72 21.09 -3.97
N TYR A 129 -2.29 20.81 -5.16
CA TYR A 129 -1.58 20.14 -6.25
C TYR A 129 -0.93 21.10 -7.23
N GLU A 130 -1.43 22.34 -7.34
CA GLU A 130 -0.93 23.31 -8.29
C GLU A 130 0.17 24.20 -7.70
N GLU A 131 0.21 24.37 -6.38
CA GLU A 131 1.23 25.17 -5.71
C GLU A 131 2.27 24.25 -5.07
N ASP A 132 3.46 24.13 -5.68
CA ASP A 132 4.63 23.37 -5.19
C ASP A 132 5.05 23.73 -3.74
N GLU A 133 4.46 24.78 -3.16
CA GLU A 133 4.76 25.26 -1.82
C GLU A 133 3.93 24.57 -0.71
N VAL A 134 2.79 23.93 -1.04
CA VAL A 134 1.89 23.36 -0.01
C VAL A 134 2.32 21.98 0.42
N PHE A 135 2.70 21.14 -0.54
CA PHE A 135 3.26 19.83 -0.26
C PHE A 135 4.65 19.68 -0.90
N PRO A 136 5.71 19.57 -0.09
CA PRO A 136 7.06 19.42 -0.62
C PRO A 136 7.23 18.07 -1.32
N ASP A 137 8.10 18.02 -2.33
CA ASP A 137 8.48 16.80 -3.04
C ASP A 137 8.95 15.70 -2.09
N ASP A 138 9.58 16.05 -0.98
CA ASP A 138 9.99 15.14 0.09
C ASP A 138 8.81 14.37 0.69
N LEU A 139 7.63 14.98 0.80
CA LEU A 139 6.41 14.30 1.26
C LEU A 139 5.98 13.24 0.24
N PHE A 140 5.91 13.61 -1.05
CA PHE A 140 5.51 12.66 -2.11
C PHE A 140 6.51 11.53 -2.25
N TYR A 141 7.82 11.84 -2.26
CA TYR A 141 8.85 10.81 -2.27
C TYR A 141 8.76 9.87 -1.07
N SER A 142 8.36 10.38 0.10
CA SER A 142 8.17 9.58 1.30
C SER A 142 7.06 8.53 1.16
N PHE A 143 6.05 8.74 0.32
CA PHE A 143 5.04 7.70 0.07
C PHE A 143 5.66 6.47 -0.61
N TYR A 144 6.54 6.68 -1.56
CA TYR A 144 7.27 5.61 -2.25
C TYR A 144 8.31 4.96 -1.35
N TYR A 145 9.16 5.76 -0.71
CA TYR A 145 10.22 5.29 0.17
C TYR A 145 9.69 4.45 1.34
N TYR A 146 8.67 4.92 2.04
CA TYR A 146 8.12 4.18 3.18
C TYR A 146 7.28 2.98 2.76
N SER A 147 6.68 2.98 1.58
CA SER A 147 6.05 1.79 1.01
C SER A 147 7.08 0.70 0.70
N TRP A 148 8.20 1.07 0.07
CA TRP A 148 9.34 0.19 -0.14
C TRP A 148 9.90 -0.35 1.17
N GLN A 149 10.12 0.50 2.18
CA GLN A 149 10.58 0.10 3.51
C GLN A 149 9.64 -0.90 4.18
N ALA A 150 8.33 -0.75 4.03
CA ALA A 150 7.35 -1.67 4.59
C ALA A 150 7.46 -3.08 3.97
N VAL A 151 7.68 -3.18 2.66
CA VAL A 151 7.93 -4.48 2.00
C VAL A 151 9.28 -5.05 2.42
N LYS A 152 10.33 -4.24 2.43
CA LYS A 152 11.69 -4.64 2.82
C LYS A 152 11.74 -5.22 4.22
N ALA A 153 10.96 -4.69 5.16
CA ALA A 153 10.87 -5.23 6.52
C ALA A 153 10.37 -6.68 6.58
N TYR A 154 9.79 -7.20 5.50
CA TYR A 154 9.32 -8.59 5.35
C TYR A 154 10.19 -9.44 4.42
N GLN A 155 11.40 -9.01 4.12
CA GLN A 155 12.32 -9.75 3.25
C GLN A 155 12.51 -11.20 3.71
N ASP A 156 12.67 -11.45 4.99
CA ASP A 156 12.84 -12.81 5.54
C ASP A 156 11.63 -13.72 5.26
N VAL A 157 10.42 -13.15 5.24
CA VAL A 157 9.19 -13.87 4.87
C VAL A 157 9.19 -14.20 3.39
N LEU A 158 9.61 -13.26 2.54
CA LEU A 158 9.72 -13.45 1.09
C LEU A 158 10.79 -14.48 0.68
N GLU A 159 11.81 -14.69 1.52
CA GLU A 159 12.82 -15.73 1.31
C GLU A 159 12.31 -17.14 1.66
N GLN A 160 11.30 -17.24 2.51
CA GLN A 160 10.78 -18.52 3.05
C GLN A 160 9.41 -18.89 2.50
N VAL A 161 9.01 -18.32 1.35
CA VAL A 161 7.71 -18.63 0.74
C VAL A 161 7.58 -20.10 0.31
N PRO A 162 6.37 -20.70 0.35
CA PRO A 162 6.10 -21.99 -0.26
C PRO A 162 6.49 -22.04 -1.74
N ALA A 163 6.87 -23.20 -2.24
CA ALA A 163 7.41 -23.37 -3.59
C ALA A 163 6.47 -22.86 -4.70
N GLU A 164 5.16 -22.96 -4.49
CA GLU A 164 4.15 -22.45 -5.42
C GLU A 164 4.20 -20.92 -5.62
N PHE A 165 4.73 -20.16 -4.64
CA PHE A 165 4.90 -18.70 -4.72
C PHE A 165 6.33 -18.27 -5.05
N ALA A 166 7.23 -19.20 -5.36
CA ALA A 166 8.64 -18.90 -5.57
C ALA A 166 8.87 -17.88 -6.68
N GLN A 167 8.11 -17.94 -7.78
CA GLN A 167 8.25 -17.04 -8.91
C GLN A 167 7.72 -15.62 -8.61
N PRO A 168 6.49 -15.40 -8.13
CA PRO A 168 6.05 -14.05 -7.78
C PRO A 168 6.88 -13.44 -6.63
N ALA A 169 7.30 -14.23 -5.65
CA ALA A 169 8.19 -13.73 -4.59
C ALA A 169 9.60 -13.37 -5.12
N ALA A 170 10.09 -14.05 -6.15
CA ALA A 170 11.35 -13.68 -6.79
C ALA A 170 11.24 -12.30 -7.45
N ALA A 171 10.15 -12.00 -8.16
CA ALA A 171 9.91 -10.68 -8.74
C ALA A 171 9.92 -9.57 -7.67
N VAL A 172 9.31 -9.80 -6.51
CA VAL A 172 9.37 -8.85 -5.38
C VAL A 172 10.80 -8.66 -4.87
N ARG A 173 11.56 -9.76 -4.70
CA ARG A 173 12.95 -9.71 -4.20
C ARG A 173 13.91 -9.02 -5.16
N GLU A 174 13.70 -9.13 -6.45
CA GLU A 174 14.53 -8.47 -7.47
C GLU A 174 14.39 -6.94 -7.43
N LEU A 175 13.29 -6.43 -6.89
CA LEU A 175 12.99 -5.01 -6.74
C LEU A 175 13.34 -4.45 -5.34
N LEU A 176 13.77 -5.28 -4.38
CA LEU A 176 14.21 -4.87 -3.04
C LEU A 176 15.69 -4.52 -2.99
#